data_a5ecfae2a3e45813853b16a525591bdc
#
_entry.id   a5ecfae2a3e45813853b16a525591bdc
#
_cell.length_a   1.000
_cell.length_b   1.000
_cell.length_c   1.000
_cell.angle_alpha   90.00
_cell.angle_beta   90.00
_cell.angle_gamma   90.00
#
_symmetry.space_group_name_H-M   'P 1'
#
loop_
_entity.id
_entity.type
_entity.pdbx_description
1 polymer ?
#
loop_
_entity_poly.entity_id
_entity_poly.type
_entity_poly.pdbx_seq_one_letter_code
_entity_poly.pdbx_strand_id
1 'polypeptide(L)'
;AEFFGGGLTIRATVDPDLQAAAAAALREGLEKFDRAGGVWRGTGKVIAADRLGEGAGWRAALAEVAVPRDIAGWHPAVVLATTGKAARIGIEGVEDDPDGHFIPAEDVSWARKRLADGKLGAKAKGAGDLVEVGDVVLVRAITNDDGSFKRWSLRQVPEVQGAFMAMDVNSGRVLAMQGGFSYQDSVFNRTTQATRQPGSSFKPFVYAAALDSGFSPATIIIDAPIEVNTPQGMWRPKNASNKFYGPAPMRTGIEQSRNLMTVRIAQEIGMDTVAIYAERFGVYDPMNPFLANALGAQETTLFKMVAAYSMFANGGERVEPTLVDRVQDRYGKTIYRHDQRVCEDCQLASLGAGFAPRIVSRRERVMDAITAYQLTSMLQGVVQRGTGRGIHLPVPFAGKTGTTNDSKDVWFIGYTSNIAAGCYIGHDQPRPMPHASGAGMCGPVFQAFMQAAVAKYGGGKFRVPPGGHFINVDRFTGSPLVDGSSGDNVVAEYFRDGEEPTFGMLVDGGFGMGSNLPLFAYGEVGSDEGDATVITGTGETKVIPGKANFGTLSSGGLY
;
A
#
# COMPACT_ATOMS: atom_id res chain seq x y z
N ALA A 1 37.33 -10.77 -10.01
CA ALA A 1 38.40 -11.57 -9.35
C ALA A 1 38.53 -11.22 -7.86
N GLU A 2 38.47 -9.93 -7.47
CA GLU A 2 38.66 -9.52 -6.06
C GLU A 2 37.48 -9.91 -5.16
N PHE A 3 36.27 -10.00 -5.69
CA PHE A 3 35.09 -10.37 -4.90
C PHE A 3 35.19 -11.79 -4.34
N PHE A 4 35.58 -12.78 -5.15
CA PHE A 4 35.68 -14.18 -4.74
C PHE A 4 37.02 -14.55 -4.10
N GLY A 5 38.10 -13.83 -4.39
CA GLY A 5 39.44 -14.08 -3.87
C GLY A 5 39.93 -13.11 -2.81
N GLY A 6 39.22 -11.98 -2.62
CA GLY A 6 39.70 -10.87 -1.81
C GLY A 6 39.43 -10.97 -0.31
N GLY A 7 38.63 -11.92 0.15
CA GLY A 7 38.24 -12.04 1.56
C GLY A 7 37.41 -10.85 2.06
N LEU A 8 36.45 -10.39 1.26
CA LEU A 8 35.57 -9.28 1.62
C LEU A 8 34.50 -9.71 2.63
N THR A 9 34.27 -8.87 3.63
CA THR A 9 33.12 -8.97 4.53
C THR A 9 32.06 -7.97 4.11
N ILE A 10 30.89 -8.47 3.70
CA ILE A 10 29.74 -7.65 3.30
C ILE A 10 28.69 -7.72 4.39
N ARG A 11 28.36 -6.55 4.97
CA ARG A 11 27.24 -6.44 5.91
C ARG A 11 25.98 -6.04 5.14
N ALA A 12 25.00 -6.94 5.09
CA ALA A 12 23.68 -6.68 4.55
C ALA A 12 22.86 -5.80 5.52
N THR A 13 21.82 -5.14 4.97
CA THR A 13 20.92 -4.29 5.75
C THR A 13 19.69 -5.04 6.26
N VAL A 14 19.41 -6.20 5.69
CA VAL A 14 18.22 -7.00 6.00
C VAL A 14 18.23 -7.44 7.47
N ASP A 15 17.11 -7.23 8.13
CA ASP A 15 16.83 -7.71 9.48
C ASP A 15 16.11 -9.07 9.38
N PRO A 16 16.70 -10.19 9.87
CA PRO A 16 16.12 -11.52 9.67
C PRO A 16 14.72 -11.67 10.27
N ASP A 17 14.45 -11.06 11.44
CA ASP A 17 13.14 -11.14 12.09
C ASP A 17 12.09 -10.39 11.27
N LEU A 18 12.44 -9.19 10.79
CA LEU A 18 11.56 -8.41 9.92
C LEU A 18 11.37 -9.04 8.55
N GLN A 19 12.40 -9.70 8.01
CA GLN A 19 12.26 -10.47 6.77
C GLN A 19 11.26 -11.62 6.94
N ALA A 20 11.34 -12.35 8.06
CA ALA A 20 10.38 -13.41 8.37
C ALA A 20 8.95 -12.84 8.55
N ALA A 21 8.81 -11.71 9.25
CA ALA A 21 7.53 -11.04 9.42
C ALA A 21 6.92 -10.56 8.09
N ALA A 22 7.74 -10.01 7.18
CA ALA A 22 7.31 -9.59 5.85
C ALA A 22 6.82 -10.77 5.00
N ALA A 23 7.57 -11.87 5.00
CA ALA A 23 7.19 -13.10 4.29
C ALA A 23 5.89 -13.68 4.84
N ALA A 24 5.73 -13.76 6.16
CA ALA A 24 4.53 -14.26 6.81
C ALA A 24 3.31 -13.39 6.47
N ALA A 25 3.43 -12.06 6.64
CA ALA A 25 2.32 -11.13 6.39
C ALA A 25 1.87 -11.14 4.92
N LEU A 26 2.82 -11.12 3.97
CA LEU A 26 2.48 -11.17 2.54
C LEU A 26 1.81 -12.50 2.17
N ARG A 27 2.38 -13.63 2.61
CA ARG A 27 1.84 -14.97 2.35
C ARG A 27 0.42 -15.12 2.90
N GLU A 28 0.17 -14.66 4.11
CA GLU A 28 -1.16 -14.70 4.72
C GLU A 28 -2.18 -13.89 3.91
N GLY A 29 -1.81 -12.68 3.49
CA GLY A 29 -2.68 -11.82 2.67
C GLY A 29 -3.02 -12.45 1.33
N LEU A 30 -2.03 -13.01 0.63
CA LEU A 30 -2.21 -13.69 -0.66
C LEU A 30 -3.04 -14.96 -0.52
N GLU A 31 -2.75 -15.80 0.48
CA GLU A 31 -3.48 -17.03 0.76
C GLU A 31 -4.95 -16.74 1.08
N LYS A 32 -5.21 -15.74 1.93
CA LYS A 32 -6.56 -15.36 2.32
C LYS A 32 -7.42 -14.96 1.12
N PHE A 33 -6.86 -14.15 0.21
CA PHE A 33 -7.56 -13.73 -0.99
C PHE A 33 -7.81 -14.92 -1.94
N ASP A 34 -6.79 -15.77 -2.17
CA ASP A 34 -6.90 -16.93 -3.04
C ASP A 34 -7.95 -17.94 -2.54
N ARG A 35 -7.93 -18.25 -1.24
CA ARG A 35 -8.94 -19.12 -0.62
C ARG A 35 -10.35 -18.54 -0.67
N ALA A 36 -10.50 -17.22 -0.56
CA ALA A 36 -11.80 -16.56 -0.70
C ALA A 36 -12.37 -16.72 -2.13
N GLY A 37 -11.51 -16.81 -3.15
CA GLY A 37 -11.89 -17.14 -4.52
C GLY A 37 -12.47 -18.55 -4.69
N GLY A 38 -12.17 -19.46 -3.76
CA GLY A 38 -12.81 -20.78 -3.66
C GLY A 38 -12.44 -21.77 -4.78
N VAL A 39 -11.32 -21.56 -5.49
CA VAL A 39 -10.90 -22.44 -6.58
C VAL A 39 -9.75 -23.34 -6.16
N TRP A 40 -9.96 -24.65 -6.19
CA TRP A 40 -8.90 -25.62 -5.99
C TRP A 40 -8.12 -25.88 -7.27
N ARG A 41 -6.79 -25.83 -7.20
CA ARG A 41 -5.87 -26.09 -8.32
C ARG A 41 -4.87 -27.20 -8.03
N GLY A 42 -4.55 -27.43 -6.73
CA GLY A 42 -3.52 -28.38 -6.32
C GLY A 42 -2.11 -27.96 -6.77
N THR A 43 -1.21 -28.91 -6.78
CA THR A 43 0.16 -28.74 -7.31
C THR A 43 0.26 -29.17 -8.78
N GLY A 44 -0.72 -29.92 -9.26
CA GLY A 44 -0.67 -30.58 -10.57
C GLY A 44 0.38 -31.70 -10.69
N LYS A 45 0.98 -32.13 -9.54
CA LYS A 45 1.96 -33.20 -9.50
C LYS A 45 1.33 -34.47 -8.96
N VAL A 46 1.71 -35.61 -9.54
CA VAL A 46 1.18 -36.93 -9.18
C VAL A 46 2.35 -37.91 -9.06
N ILE A 47 2.33 -38.75 -8.04
CA ILE A 47 3.22 -39.90 -7.89
C ILE A 47 2.47 -41.14 -8.37
N ALA A 48 3.07 -41.89 -9.28
CA ALA A 48 2.47 -43.10 -9.86
C ALA A 48 2.21 -44.18 -8.78
N ALA A 49 1.14 -44.95 -8.95
CA ALA A 49 0.68 -45.92 -7.95
C ALA A 49 1.73 -46.97 -7.56
N ASP A 50 2.55 -47.39 -8.51
CA ASP A 50 3.65 -48.34 -8.30
C ASP A 50 4.78 -47.80 -7.40
N ARG A 51 4.87 -46.47 -7.30
CA ARG A 51 5.83 -45.77 -6.41
C ARG A 51 5.27 -45.41 -5.05
N LEU A 52 3.96 -45.62 -4.83
CA LEU A 52 3.31 -45.34 -3.54
C LEU A 52 3.56 -46.41 -2.49
N GLY A 53 3.96 -47.64 -2.85
CA GLY A 53 4.27 -48.81 -2.08
C GLY A 53 4.10 -48.78 -0.56
N GLU A 54 4.08 -49.91 0.13
CA GLU A 54 4.07 -49.95 1.59
C GLU A 54 5.41 -49.43 2.17
N GLY A 55 5.34 -48.64 3.26
CA GLY A 55 6.51 -48.16 3.99
C GLY A 55 7.17 -46.90 3.37
N ALA A 56 8.48 -46.95 3.17
CA ALA A 56 9.30 -45.79 2.80
C ALA A 56 9.22 -45.37 1.31
N GLY A 57 8.58 -46.15 0.44
CA GLY A 57 8.60 -45.94 -1.01
C GLY A 57 8.08 -44.56 -1.45
N TRP A 58 6.94 -44.16 -0.93
CA TRP A 58 6.35 -42.85 -1.25
C TRP A 58 7.20 -41.67 -0.76
N ARG A 59 7.99 -41.83 0.34
CA ARG A 59 8.84 -40.78 0.89
C ARG A 59 9.94 -40.37 -0.08
N ALA A 60 10.62 -41.36 -0.67
CA ALA A 60 11.67 -41.14 -1.66
C ALA A 60 11.06 -40.49 -2.93
N ALA A 61 9.90 -40.99 -3.39
CA ALA A 61 9.21 -40.43 -4.53
C ALA A 61 8.77 -38.98 -4.30
N LEU A 62 8.26 -38.64 -3.12
CA LEU A 62 7.81 -37.29 -2.78
C LEU A 62 9.01 -36.32 -2.70
N ALA A 63 10.15 -36.74 -2.18
CA ALA A 63 11.34 -35.90 -2.09
C ALA A 63 11.89 -35.47 -3.47
N GLU A 64 11.65 -36.26 -4.52
CA GLU A 64 12.02 -35.93 -5.90
C GLU A 64 11.06 -34.95 -6.60
N VAL A 65 9.85 -34.74 -6.07
CA VAL A 65 8.84 -33.88 -6.70
C VAL A 65 9.20 -32.40 -6.51
N ALA A 66 9.22 -31.67 -7.63
CA ALA A 66 9.44 -30.23 -7.61
C ALA A 66 8.19 -29.49 -7.10
N VAL A 67 8.14 -29.21 -5.81
CA VAL A 67 7.16 -28.38 -5.12
C VAL A 67 7.86 -27.47 -4.11
N PRO A 68 7.31 -26.30 -3.78
CA PRO A 68 7.94 -25.37 -2.83
C PRO A 68 8.11 -25.99 -1.43
N ARG A 69 9.31 -25.82 -0.86
CA ARG A 69 9.69 -26.21 0.51
C ARG A 69 10.18 -25.03 1.36
N ASP A 70 10.17 -23.82 0.77
CA ASP A 70 10.60 -22.56 1.40
C ASP A 70 9.47 -21.81 2.12
N ILE A 71 8.28 -22.43 2.22
CA ILE A 71 7.12 -21.83 2.87
C ILE A 71 7.06 -22.33 4.31
N ALA A 72 7.34 -21.45 5.27
CA ALA A 72 7.37 -21.80 6.68
C ALA A 72 6.06 -22.48 7.15
N GLY A 73 6.18 -23.63 7.79
CA GLY A 73 5.05 -24.42 8.33
C GLY A 73 4.21 -25.16 7.28
N TRP A 74 4.58 -25.10 5.99
CA TRP A 74 3.97 -25.92 4.95
C TRP A 74 4.84 -27.14 4.65
N HIS A 75 4.17 -28.28 4.38
CA HIS A 75 4.82 -29.55 4.07
C HIS A 75 4.27 -30.12 2.77
N PRO A 76 5.12 -30.60 1.88
CA PRO A 76 4.69 -31.49 0.80
C PRO A 76 4.09 -32.77 1.39
N ALA A 77 3.02 -33.25 0.78
CA ALA A 77 2.37 -34.49 1.16
C ALA A 77 1.84 -35.21 -0.08
N VAL A 78 1.72 -36.53 0.00
CA VAL A 78 1.12 -37.35 -1.03
C VAL A 78 -0.16 -38.00 -0.51
N VAL A 79 -1.20 -38.05 -1.32
CA VAL A 79 -2.46 -38.71 -1.00
C VAL A 79 -2.30 -40.22 -1.14
N LEU A 80 -2.43 -40.95 -0.03
CA LEU A 80 -2.25 -42.41 0.03
C LEU A 80 -3.59 -43.16 -0.09
N ALA A 81 -4.66 -42.55 0.40
CA ALA A 81 -6.01 -43.11 0.28
C ALA A 81 -7.04 -41.99 0.36
N THR A 82 -8.19 -42.17 -0.27
CA THR A 82 -9.32 -41.24 -0.19
C THR A 82 -10.58 -41.99 0.22
N THR A 83 -11.35 -41.32 1.06
CA THR A 83 -12.77 -41.67 1.33
C THR A 83 -13.62 -40.50 0.87
N GLY A 84 -14.95 -40.67 0.79
CA GLY A 84 -15.85 -39.55 0.44
C GLY A 84 -15.76 -38.36 1.43
N LYS A 85 -15.15 -38.52 2.60
CA LYS A 85 -15.03 -37.46 3.62
C LYS A 85 -13.61 -36.98 3.86
N ALA A 86 -12.62 -37.85 3.89
CA ALA A 86 -11.24 -37.51 4.23
C ALA A 86 -10.24 -38.11 3.25
N ALA A 87 -9.06 -37.50 3.16
CA ALA A 87 -7.92 -38.06 2.46
C ALA A 87 -6.81 -38.39 3.47
N ARG A 88 -6.33 -39.65 3.44
CA ARG A 88 -5.13 -40.07 4.17
C ARG A 88 -3.91 -39.61 3.38
N ILE A 89 -2.96 -39.00 4.10
CA ILE A 89 -1.77 -38.41 3.49
C ILE A 89 -0.48 -38.91 4.15
N GLY A 90 0.57 -39.06 3.35
CA GLY A 90 1.94 -39.19 3.82
C GLY A 90 2.63 -37.85 3.71
N ILE A 91 3.26 -37.36 4.77
CA ILE A 91 3.79 -36.00 4.86
C ILE A 91 5.31 -36.02 4.93
N GLU A 92 5.96 -35.19 4.10
CA GLU A 92 7.43 -35.06 4.12
C GLU A 92 7.91 -34.45 5.44
N GLY A 93 8.89 -35.10 6.08
CA GLY A 93 9.50 -34.60 7.32
C GLY A 93 8.65 -34.78 8.58
N VAL A 94 7.52 -35.49 8.48
CA VAL A 94 6.65 -35.83 9.64
C VAL A 94 6.67 -37.35 9.86
N GLU A 95 6.78 -37.76 11.12
CA GLU A 95 6.70 -39.19 11.50
C GLU A 95 5.31 -39.75 11.21
N ASP A 96 5.25 -41.04 10.89
CA ASP A 96 3.97 -41.70 10.65
C ASP A 96 3.20 -41.83 11.96
N ASP A 97 1.93 -41.44 11.94
CA ASP A 97 0.98 -41.62 13.03
C ASP A 97 0.32 -43.02 12.86
N PRO A 98 0.23 -43.86 13.91
CA PRO A 98 -0.47 -45.13 13.83
C PRO A 98 -1.92 -45.00 13.32
N ASP A 99 -2.61 -43.92 13.69
CA ASP A 99 -3.96 -43.59 13.21
C ASP A 99 -3.97 -42.96 11.82
N GLY A 100 -2.80 -42.53 11.31
CA GLY A 100 -2.58 -41.86 10.03
C GLY A 100 -2.84 -40.35 10.08
N HIS A 101 -2.28 -39.64 9.10
CA HIS A 101 -2.53 -38.20 8.91
C HIS A 101 -3.65 -37.99 7.89
N PHE A 102 -4.59 -37.07 8.20
CA PHE A 102 -5.76 -36.86 7.37
C PHE A 102 -6.03 -35.38 7.08
N ILE A 103 -6.53 -35.13 5.86
CA ILE A 103 -7.22 -33.88 5.52
C ILE A 103 -8.71 -34.13 5.72
N PRO A 104 -9.37 -33.49 6.71
CA PRO A 104 -10.78 -33.71 6.99
C PRO A 104 -11.70 -32.93 6.06
N ALA A 105 -12.97 -33.33 5.98
CA ALA A 105 -13.98 -32.69 5.13
C ALA A 105 -14.19 -31.20 5.45
N GLU A 106 -14.09 -30.81 6.72
CA GLU A 106 -14.26 -29.41 7.14
C GLU A 106 -13.23 -28.46 6.53
N ASP A 107 -12.01 -28.95 6.22
CA ASP A 107 -10.94 -28.12 5.69
C ASP A 107 -11.05 -27.85 4.18
N VAL A 108 -11.86 -28.60 3.47
CA VAL A 108 -12.01 -28.49 2.01
C VAL A 108 -13.30 -27.80 1.55
N SER A 109 -14.22 -27.52 2.47
CA SER A 109 -15.55 -26.93 2.18
C SER A 109 -15.50 -25.54 1.54
N TRP A 110 -14.34 -24.86 1.57
CA TRP A 110 -14.10 -23.58 0.87
C TRP A 110 -13.93 -23.77 -0.63
N ALA A 111 -13.50 -24.93 -1.10
CA ALA A 111 -12.94 -25.18 -2.41
C ALA A 111 -13.92 -25.82 -3.40
N ARG A 112 -13.71 -25.51 -4.69
CA ARG A 112 -14.39 -26.08 -5.84
C ARG A 112 -13.38 -26.51 -6.89
N LYS A 113 -13.49 -27.69 -7.42
CA LYS A 113 -12.66 -28.16 -8.55
C LYS A 113 -13.07 -27.44 -9.84
N ARG A 114 -12.12 -27.04 -10.66
CA ARG A 114 -12.41 -26.54 -12.00
C ARG A 114 -12.71 -27.72 -12.91
N LEU A 115 -13.85 -27.65 -13.60
CA LEU A 115 -14.30 -28.68 -14.54
C LEU A 115 -13.59 -28.55 -15.87
N ALA A 116 -13.66 -29.57 -16.71
CA ALA A 116 -13.05 -29.60 -18.04
C ALA A 116 -13.57 -28.49 -18.99
N ASP A 117 -14.83 -28.05 -18.78
CA ASP A 117 -15.45 -26.93 -19.52
C ASP A 117 -15.04 -25.54 -18.97
N GLY A 118 -14.12 -25.51 -17.99
CA GLY A 118 -13.62 -24.29 -17.34
C GLY A 118 -14.52 -23.72 -16.24
N LYS A 119 -15.73 -24.25 -16.05
CA LYS A 119 -16.64 -23.82 -14.98
C LYS A 119 -16.21 -24.35 -13.63
N LEU A 120 -16.71 -23.73 -12.56
CA LEU A 120 -16.52 -24.21 -11.21
C LEU A 120 -17.57 -25.25 -10.85
N GLY A 121 -17.13 -26.41 -10.35
CA GLY A 121 -17.97 -27.44 -9.82
C GLY A 121 -18.69 -27.03 -8.52
N ALA A 122 -19.40 -27.97 -7.90
CA ALA A 122 -19.99 -27.77 -6.58
C ALA A 122 -18.89 -27.59 -5.52
N LYS A 123 -19.24 -26.98 -4.39
CA LYS A 123 -18.35 -26.94 -3.21
C LYS A 123 -18.05 -28.36 -2.75
N ALA A 124 -16.80 -28.63 -2.43
CA ALA A 124 -16.38 -29.91 -1.90
C ALA A 124 -17.08 -30.23 -0.59
N LYS A 125 -17.55 -31.46 -0.45
CA LYS A 125 -18.15 -32.00 0.78
C LYS A 125 -17.16 -32.88 1.56
N GLY A 126 -16.11 -33.34 0.89
CA GLY A 126 -15.02 -34.11 1.46
C GLY A 126 -13.76 -33.97 0.64
N ALA A 127 -12.63 -34.41 1.19
CA ALA A 127 -11.34 -34.29 0.53
C ALA A 127 -11.28 -35.07 -0.79
N GLY A 128 -11.96 -36.22 -0.91
CA GLY A 128 -12.04 -36.99 -2.14
C GLY A 128 -12.70 -36.28 -3.33
N ASP A 129 -13.45 -35.17 -3.09
CA ASP A 129 -14.00 -34.34 -4.18
C ASP A 129 -12.90 -33.50 -4.86
N LEU A 130 -11.77 -33.26 -4.17
CA LEU A 130 -10.70 -32.39 -4.64
C LEU A 130 -9.43 -33.14 -5.07
N VAL A 131 -9.08 -34.24 -4.37
CA VAL A 131 -7.82 -34.95 -4.53
C VAL A 131 -8.02 -36.44 -4.76
N GLU A 132 -7.08 -37.02 -5.49
CA GLU A 132 -7.05 -38.45 -5.83
C GLU A 132 -5.78 -39.11 -5.26
N VAL A 133 -5.77 -40.45 -5.18
CA VAL A 133 -4.58 -41.20 -4.72
C VAL A 133 -3.40 -40.92 -5.65
N GLY A 134 -2.26 -40.59 -5.08
CA GLY A 134 -1.05 -40.21 -5.79
C GLY A 134 -0.88 -38.70 -5.96
N ASP A 135 -1.93 -37.90 -5.78
CA ASP A 135 -1.80 -36.45 -5.87
C ASP A 135 -0.79 -35.93 -4.82
N VAL A 136 0.12 -35.06 -5.27
CA VAL A 136 1.00 -34.31 -4.39
C VAL A 136 0.32 -33.00 -4.02
N VAL A 137 0.19 -32.77 -2.72
CA VAL A 137 -0.47 -31.61 -2.15
C VAL A 137 0.45 -30.90 -1.16
N LEU A 138 0.13 -29.67 -0.83
CA LEU A 138 0.77 -28.91 0.24
C LEU A 138 -0.17 -28.87 1.43
N VAL A 139 0.35 -29.09 2.64
CA VAL A 139 -0.43 -29.07 3.88
C VAL A 139 0.23 -28.23 4.96
N ARG A 140 -0.57 -27.70 5.88
CA ARG A 140 -0.11 -26.99 7.08
C ARG A 140 -0.84 -27.56 8.30
N ALA A 141 -0.09 -27.78 9.39
CA ALA A 141 -0.69 -28.09 10.68
C ALA A 141 -1.50 -26.90 11.19
N ILE A 142 -2.73 -27.15 11.61
CA ILE A 142 -3.55 -26.20 12.36
C ILE A 142 -3.49 -26.61 13.81
N THR A 143 -3.28 -25.64 14.69
CA THR A 143 -3.23 -25.81 16.14
C THR A 143 -4.46 -25.20 16.80
N ASN A 144 -4.77 -25.68 18.00
CA ASN A 144 -5.68 -25.04 18.93
C ASN A 144 -4.99 -23.84 19.60
N ASP A 145 -5.75 -23.05 20.38
CA ASP A 145 -5.23 -21.86 21.07
C ASP A 145 -4.14 -22.20 22.11
N ASP A 146 -4.11 -23.42 22.63
CA ASP A 146 -3.10 -23.95 23.54
C ASP A 146 -1.84 -24.47 22.82
N GLY A 147 -1.78 -24.37 21.48
CA GLY A 147 -0.67 -24.85 20.65
C GLY A 147 -0.74 -26.33 20.30
N SER A 148 -1.69 -27.13 20.85
CA SER A 148 -1.84 -28.53 20.50
C SER A 148 -2.31 -28.72 19.05
N PHE A 149 -1.86 -29.81 18.42
CA PHE A 149 -2.26 -30.16 17.06
C PHE A 149 -3.77 -30.37 16.97
N LYS A 150 -4.39 -29.80 15.95
CA LYS A 150 -5.83 -29.91 15.69
C LYS A 150 -6.12 -30.73 14.43
N ARG A 151 -5.50 -30.39 13.30
CA ARG A 151 -5.68 -31.07 12.02
C ARG A 151 -4.66 -30.61 10.98
N TRP A 152 -4.54 -31.37 9.92
CA TRP A 152 -3.85 -30.95 8.70
C TRP A 152 -4.81 -30.17 7.78
N SER A 153 -4.34 -29.07 7.26
CA SER A 153 -5.10 -28.18 6.39
C SER A 153 -4.50 -28.14 5.00
N LEU A 154 -5.34 -28.38 4.01
CA LEU A 154 -4.97 -28.36 2.60
C LEU A 154 -4.59 -26.94 2.16
N ARG A 155 -3.46 -26.81 1.46
CA ARG A 155 -2.89 -25.55 0.98
C ARG A 155 -2.61 -25.60 -0.52
N GLN A 156 -2.51 -24.43 -1.13
CA GLN A 156 -2.05 -24.26 -2.50
C GLN A 156 -1.33 -22.93 -2.65
N VAL A 157 -0.36 -22.87 -3.57
CA VAL A 157 0.28 -21.60 -3.95
C VAL A 157 -0.76 -20.71 -4.61
N PRO A 158 -0.94 -19.45 -4.14
CA PRO A 158 -1.88 -18.51 -4.74
C PRO A 158 -1.53 -18.17 -6.20
N GLU A 159 -2.54 -18.00 -7.04
CA GLU A 159 -2.34 -17.40 -8.37
C GLU A 159 -2.09 -15.89 -8.30
N VAL A 160 -2.74 -15.22 -7.33
CA VAL A 160 -2.44 -13.83 -7.05
C VAL A 160 -1.06 -13.73 -6.43
N GLN A 161 -0.30 -12.74 -6.87
CA GLN A 161 1.04 -12.50 -6.39
C GLN A 161 1.14 -11.11 -5.76
N GLY A 162 2.29 -10.82 -5.19
CA GLY A 162 2.51 -9.52 -4.56
C GLY A 162 3.95 -9.33 -4.17
N ALA A 163 4.21 -8.16 -3.64
CA ALA A 163 5.50 -7.81 -3.10
C ALA A 163 5.34 -6.95 -1.84
N PHE A 164 6.34 -7.02 -0.98
CA PHE A 164 6.45 -6.22 0.22
C PHE A 164 7.88 -5.73 0.38
N MET A 165 8.04 -4.47 0.80
CA MET A 165 9.34 -3.90 1.13
C MET A 165 9.21 -2.95 2.32
N ALA A 166 10.22 -2.94 3.19
CA ALA A 166 10.36 -1.97 4.26
C ALA A 166 11.78 -1.45 4.35
N MET A 167 11.93 -0.15 4.65
CA MET A 167 13.23 0.47 4.81
C MET A 167 13.24 1.54 5.91
N ASP A 168 14.40 1.77 6.47
CA ASP A 168 14.67 2.89 7.37
C ASP A 168 14.65 4.21 6.61
N VAL A 169 13.80 5.13 7.03
CA VAL A 169 13.55 6.40 6.32
C VAL A 169 14.75 7.35 6.34
N ASN A 170 15.64 7.18 7.31
CA ASN A 170 16.79 8.06 7.51
C ASN A 170 18.07 7.52 6.89
N SER A 171 18.26 6.20 6.84
CA SER A 171 19.49 5.61 6.33
C SER A 171 19.34 4.99 4.94
N GLY A 172 18.13 4.68 4.50
CA GLY A 172 17.91 3.95 3.24
C GLY A 172 18.15 2.43 3.36
N ARG A 173 18.46 1.93 4.55
CA ARG A 173 18.64 0.48 4.75
C ARG A 173 17.34 -0.25 4.49
N VAL A 174 17.34 -1.15 3.53
CA VAL A 174 16.22 -2.08 3.30
C VAL A 174 16.25 -3.14 4.39
N LEU A 175 15.24 -3.13 5.24
CA LEU A 175 15.13 -4.01 6.41
C LEU A 175 14.47 -5.35 6.06
N ALA A 176 13.54 -5.33 5.11
CA ALA A 176 12.88 -6.53 4.60
C ALA A 176 12.46 -6.31 3.14
N MET A 177 12.52 -7.37 2.35
CA MET A 177 12.08 -7.39 0.96
C MET A 177 11.56 -8.78 0.60
N GLN A 178 10.27 -8.88 0.29
CA GLN A 178 9.62 -10.11 -0.14
C GLN A 178 9.02 -9.91 -1.53
N GLY A 179 9.58 -10.57 -2.55
CA GLY A 179 9.21 -10.34 -3.96
C GLY A 179 8.15 -11.27 -4.53
N GLY A 180 7.54 -12.14 -3.69
CA GLY A 180 6.53 -13.10 -4.10
C GLY A 180 6.16 -14.06 -2.98
N PHE A 181 5.27 -15.02 -3.28
CA PHE A 181 4.81 -16.01 -2.30
C PHE A 181 5.91 -17.00 -1.91
N SER A 182 6.62 -17.56 -2.90
CA SER A 182 7.71 -18.53 -2.72
C SER A 182 8.81 -18.25 -3.73
N TYR A 183 10.07 -18.27 -3.26
CA TYR A 183 11.23 -18.13 -4.13
C TYR A 183 11.45 -19.38 -4.98
N GLN A 184 11.17 -20.57 -4.43
CA GLN A 184 11.30 -21.83 -5.17
C GLN A 184 10.26 -21.99 -6.27
N ASP A 185 9.07 -21.38 -6.10
CA ASP A 185 8.03 -21.34 -7.13
C ASP A 185 8.34 -20.29 -8.21
N SER A 186 8.84 -19.12 -7.82
CA SER A 186 9.18 -18.03 -8.73
C SER A 186 10.31 -17.16 -8.20
N VAL A 187 11.43 -17.14 -8.91
CA VAL A 187 12.59 -16.27 -8.60
C VAL A 187 12.35 -14.80 -8.98
N PHE A 188 11.25 -14.49 -9.67
CA PHE A 188 10.92 -13.14 -10.09
C PHE A 188 10.60 -12.25 -8.89
N ASN A 189 11.47 -11.28 -8.62
CA ASN A 189 11.32 -10.35 -7.51
C ASN A 189 10.41 -9.18 -7.91
N ARG A 190 9.14 -9.25 -7.55
CA ARG A 190 8.13 -8.24 -7.91
C ARG A 190 8.33 -6.89 -7.22
N THR A 191 9.18 -6.81 -6.21
CA THR A 191 9.54 -5.52 -5.59
C THR A 191 10.33 -4.65 -6.55
N THR A 192 11.27 -5.24 -7.28
CA THR A 192 12.24 -4.53 -8.13
C THR A 192 12.02 -4.73 -9.63
N GLN A 193 11.44 -5.86 -10.04
CA GLN A 193 11.33 -6.26 -11.44
C GLN A 193 9.93 -6.08 -12.03
N ALA A 194 8.86 -6.07 -11.21
CA ALA A 194 7.51 -5.80 -11.68
C ALA A 194 7.23 -4.31 -11.75
N THR A 195 6.99 -3.80 -12.96
CA THR A 195 6.45 -2.46 -13.17
C THR A 195 4.93 -2.55 -13.21
N ARG A 196 4.26 -1.79 -12.34
CA ARG A 196 2.81 -1.81 -12.17
C ARG A 196 2.28 -0.41 -11.95
N GLN A 197 1.02 -0.18 -12.29
CA GLN A 197 0.36 1.09 -12.07
C GLN A 197 0.16 1.32 -10.55
N PRO A 198 0.74 2.39 -9.97
CA PRO A 198 0.55 2.69 -8.55
C PRO A 198 -0.86 3.19 -8.22
N GLY A 199 -1.63 3.60 -9.22
CA GLY A 199 -2.94 4.17 -9.03
C GLY A 199 -2.92 5.32 -8.02
N SER A 200 -3.91 5.40 -7.15
CA SER A 200 -4.03 6.49 -6.18
C SER A 200 -2.88 6.61 -5.17
N SER A 201 -1.95 5.64 -5.09
CA SER A 201 -0.76 5.81 -4.27
C SER A 201 0.25 6.80 -4.88
N PHE A 202 0.08 7.20 -6.15
CA PHE A 202 0.84 8.26 -6.78
C PHE A 202 0.38 9.68 -6.37
N LYS A 203 -0.87 9.86 -5.97
CA LYS A 203 -1.44 11.20 -5.67
C LYS A 203 -0.62 12.06 -4.71
N PRO A 204 0.06 11.55 -3.67
CA PRO A 204 0.88 12.38 -2.80
C PRO A 204 1.90 13.24 -3.52
N PHE A 205 2.43 12.81 -4.67
CA PHE A 205 3.37 13.62 -5.47
C PHE A 205 2.70 14.82 -6.12
N VAL A 206 1.47 14.65 -6.61
CA VAL A 206 0.66 15.76 -7.14
C VAL A 206 0.36 16.78 -6.02
N TYR A 207 0.00 16.29 -4.84
CA TYR A 207 -0.31 17.13 -3.69
C TYR A 207 0.93 17.83 -3.13
N ALA A 208 2.09 17.17 -3.11
CA ALA A 208 3.36 17.76 -2.73
C ALA A 208 3.73 18.91 -3.68
N ALA A 209 3.63 18.68 -4.99
CA ALA A 209 3.88 19.70 -6.00
C ALA A 209 2.93 20.90 -5.86
N ALA A 210 1.66 20.66 -5.55
CA ALA A 210 0.70 21.74 -5.32
C ALA A 210 1.00 22.57 -4.07
N LEU A 211 1.38 21.92 -2.96
CA LEU A 211 1.78 22.62 -1.73
C LEU A 211 3.00 23.54 -1.98
N ASP A 212 3.99 23.07 -2.72
CA ASP A 212 5.16 23.90 -3.10
C ASP A 212 4.82 24.96 -4.17
N SER A 213 3.68 24.83 -4.84
CA SER A 213 3.16 25.82 -5.79
C SER A 213 2.23 26.86 -5.13
N GLY A 214 2.21 26.96 -3.80
CA GLY A 214 1.44 27.94 -3.05
C GLY A 214 0.04 27.49 -2.61
N PHE A 215 -0.32 26.22 -2.81
CA PHE A 215 -1.55 25.66 -2.25
C PHE A 215 -1.35 25.34 -0.76
N SER A 216 -2.44 25.25 -0.04
CA SER A 216 -2.44 24.83 1.35
C SER A 216 -3.39 23.63 1.55
N PRO A 217 -3.27 22.90 2.66
CA PRO A 217 -4.25 21.85 2.97
C PRO A 217 -5.71 22.32 3.01
N ALA A 218 -5.93 23.61 3.27
CA ALA A 218 -7.23 24.27 3.33
C ALA A 218 -7.73 24.81 1.98
N THR A 219 -6.90 24.82 0.93
CA THR A 219 -7.30 25.28 -0.42
C THR A 219 -8.50 24.46 -0.92
N ILE A 220 -9.52 25.14 -1.41
CA ILE A 220 -10.77 24.51 -1.85
C ILE A 220 -10.62 24.02 -3.29
N ILE A 221 -10.84 22.74 -3.50
CA ILE A 221 -10.81 22.11 -4.82
C ILE A 221 -12.21 21.59 -5.17
N ILE A 222 -12.64 21.80 -6.39
CA ILE A 222 -13.96 21.38 -6.85
C ILE A 222 -13.94 19.88 -7.22
N ASP A 223 -14.84 19.11 -6.64
CA ASP A 223 -15.11 17.72 -7.02
C ASP A 223 -16.38 17.66 -7.89
N ALA A 224 -16.21 17.91 -9.19
CA ALA A 224 -17.26 17.96 -10.19
C ALA A 224 -16.80 17.27 -11.49
N PRO A 225 -17.69 16.93 -12.43
CA PRO A 225 -17.36 16.31 -13.70
C PRO A 225 -16.25 17.04 -14.44
N ILE A 226 -15.42 16.27 -15.14
CA ILE A 226 -14.32 16.74 -15.98
C ILE A 226 -14.41 16.04 -17.33
N GLU A 227 -14.24 16.81 -18.40
CA GLU A 227 -14.09 16.31 -19.75
C GLU A 227 -12.80 16.87 -20.35
N VAL A 228 -11.94 15.99 -20.83
CA VAL A 228 -10.67 16.38 -21.45
C VAL A 228 -10.61 15.74 -22.84
N ASN A 229 -10.42 16.56 -23.85
CA ASN A 229 -10.19 16.07 -25.20
C ASN A 229 -8.75 15.56 -25.33
N THR A 230 -8.57 14.28 -25.60
CA THR A 230 -7.28 13.64 -25.77
C THR A 230 -7.13 13.08 -27.18
N PRO A 231 -5.90 12.78 -27.64
CA PRO A 231 -5.71 12.12 -28.96
C PRO A 231 -6.46 10.79 -29.10
N GLN A 232 -6.80 10.12 -27.98
CA GLN A 232 -7.56 8.87 -27.94
C GLN A 232 -9.07 9.08 -27.81
N GLY A 233 -9.54 10.33 -27.77
CA GLY A 233 -10.94 10.70 -27.60
C GLY A 233 -11.22 11.43 -26.29
N MET A 234 -12.50 11.64 -25.99
CA MET A 234 -12.94 12.36 -24.80
C MET A 234 -12.68 11.52 -23.52
N TRP A 235 -11.80 12.01 -22.67
CA TRP A 235 -11.52 11.40 -21.37
C TRP A 235 -12.39 12.00 -20.28
N ARG A 236 -13.15 11.14 -19.59
CA ARG A 236 -14.08 11.50 -18.52
C ARG A 236 -13.73 10.74 -17.24
N PRO A 237 -12.76 11.21 -16.45
CA PRO A 237 -12.43 10.55 -15.19
C PRO A 237 -13.59 10.60 -14.21
N LYS A 238 -13.68 9.59 -13.32
CA LYS A 238 -14.69 9.49 -12.29
C LYS A 238 -14.04 9.19 -10.94
N ASN A 239 -14.70 9.56 -9.86
CA ASN A 239 -14.37 9.05 -8.55
C ASN A 239 -14.72 7.55 -8.45
N ALA A 240 -14.02 6.80 -7.60
CA ALA A 240 -14.31 5.37 -7.38
C ALA A 240 -15.76 5.12 -6.92
N SER A 241 -16.39 6.10 -6.27
CA SER A 241 -17.79 6.07 -5.85
C SER A 241 -18.80 6.35 -6.97
N ASN A 242 -18.34 6.76 -8.15
CA ASN A 242 -19.17 7.34 -9.23
C ASN A 242 -20.03 8.54 -8.79
N LYS A 243 -19.63 9.25 -7.73
CA LYS A 243 -20.31 10.44 -7.20
C LYS A 243 -19.42 11.68 -7.28
N PHE A 244 -20.05 12.85 -7.30
CA PHE A 244 -19.42 14.15 -7.19
C PHE A 244 -19.80 14.74 -5.83
N TYR A 245 -18.88 15.46 -5.20
CA TYR A 245 -19.08 15.92 -3.82
C TYR A 245 -19.01 17.46 -3.69
N GLY A 246 -18.82 18.16 -4.81
CA GLY A 246 -18.66 19.61 -4.81
C GLY A 246 -17.31 20.05 -4.23
N PRO A 247 -17.21 21.33 -3.86
CA PRO A 247 -16.01 21.89 -3.30
C PRO A 247 -15.68 21.30 -1.93
N ALA A 248 -14.40 21.05 -1.71
CA ALA A 248 -13.89 20.57 -0.45
C ALA A 248 -12.42 20.97 -0.29
N PRO A 249 -11.89 21.07 0.93
CA PRO A 249 -10.48 21.30 1.16
C PRO A 249 -9.60 20.24 0.50
N MET A 250 -8.43 20.65 0.04
CA MET A 250 -7.40 19.80 -0.55
C MET A 250 -7.12 18.56 0.31
N ARG A 251 -7.05 18.72 1.64
CA ARG A 251 -6.96 17.63 2.61
C ARG A 251 -8.02 16.54 2.38
N THR A 252 -9.28 16.91 2.23
CA THR A 252 -10.37 15.96 1.99
C THR A 252 -10.17 15.17 0.70
N GLY A 253 -9.64 15.82 -0.33
CA GLY A 253 -9.34 15.19 -1.61
C GLY A 253 -8.38 14.00 -1.48
N ILE A 254 -7.30 14.16 -0.73
CA ILE A 254 -6.33 13.07 -0.53
C ILE A 254 -6.80 12.05 0.50
N GLU A 255 -7.46 12.48 1.60
CA GLU A 255 -8.00 11.58 2.63
C GLU A 255 -9.02 10.61 2.03
N GLN A 256 -9.92 11.10 1.19
CA GLN A 256 -10.96 10.32 0.52
C GLN A 256 -10.52 9.80 -0.86
N SER A 257 -9.28 10.09 -1.25
CA SER A 257 -8.70 9.65 -2.53
C SER A 257 -9.54 10.06 -3.77
N ARG A 258 -10.07 11.28 -3.78
CA ARG A 258 -10.94 11.79 -4.86
C ARG A 258 -10.13 12.03 -6.13
N ASN A 259 -10.57 11.43 -7.24
CA ASN A 259 -9.88 11.51 -8.51
C ASN A 259 -10.01 12.90 -9.15
N LEU A 260 -11.22 13.44 -9.15
CA LEU A 260 -11.51 14.69 -9.84
C LEU A 260 -10.80 15.88 -9.21
N MET A 261 -10.71 15.93 -7.87
CA MET A 261 -9.92 16.93 -7.18
C MET A 261 -8.44 16.84 -7.55
N THR A 262 -7.88 15.62 -7.62
CA THR A 262 -6.48 15.40 -8.02
C THR A 262 -6.21 15.85 -9.45
N VAL A 263 -7.12 15.56 -10.38
CA VAL A 263 -7.00 15.98 -11.79
C VAL A 263 -7.03 17.51 -11.91
N ARG A 264 -7.91 18.19 -11.16
CA ARG A 264 -7.95 19.67 -11.13
C ARG A 264 -6.68 20.29 -10.58
N ILE A 265 -6.15 19.74 -9.49
CA ILE A 265 -4.87 20.17 -8.93
C ILE A 265 -3.76 20.03 -9.99
N ALA A 266 -3.66 18.84 -10.61
CA ALA A 266 -2.64 18.57 -11.62
C ALA A 266 -2.77 19.47 -12.87
N GLN A 267 -4.00 19.79 -13.27
CA GLN A 267 -4.25 20.71 -14.38
C GLN A 267 -3.83 22.14 -14.02
N GLU A 268 -4.12 22.59 -12.80
CA GLU A 268 -3.81 23.94 -12.33
C GLU A 268 -2.31 24.18 -12.22
N ILE A 269 -1.56 23.24 -11.61
CA ILE A 269 -0.10 23.38 -11.44
C ILE A 269 0.68 22.96 -12.69
N GLY A 270 0.03 22.32 -13.66
CA GLY A 270 0.65 21.76 -14.86
C GLY A 270 1.28 20.39 -14.64
N MET A 271 1.08 19.48 -15.60
CA MET A 271 1.65 18.11 -15.53
C MET A 271 3.18 18.08 -15.63
N ASP A 272 3.81 19.08 -16.22
CA ASP A 272 5.28 19.21 -16.23
C ASP A 272 5.82 19.40 -14.80
N THR A 273 5.13 20.19 -13.97
CA THR A 273 5.46 20.35 -12.54
C THR A 273 5.34 19.03 -11.80
N VAL A 274 4.27 18.28 -12.05
CA VAL A 274 4.06 16.94 -11.46
C VAL A 274 5.16 15.97 -11.91
N ALA A 275 5.56 16.01 -13.19
CA ALA A 275 6.62 15.17 -13.73
C ALA A 275 7.97 15.46 -13.07
N ILE A 276 8.35 16.74 -12.94
CA ILE A 276 9.57 17.16 -12.25
C ILE A 276 9.60 16.62 -10.81
N TYR A 277 8.46 16.67 -10.10
CA TYR A 277 8.36 16.10 -8.75
C TYR A 277 8.56 14.59 -8.74
N ALA A 278 7.85 13.88 -9.61
CA ALA A 278 7.94 12.42 -9.68
C ALA A 278 9.35 11.94 -10.03
N GLU A 279 10.03 12.63 -10.94
CA GLU A 279 11.42 12.36 -11.34
C GLU A 279 12.40 12.70 -10.21
N ARG A 280 12.21 13.85 -9.55
CA ARG A 280 13.02 14.27 -8.40
C ARG A 280 12.96 13.27 -7.27
N PHE A 281 11.81 12.63 -7.03
CA PHE A 281 11.64 11.56 -6.05
C PHE A 281 12.07 10.17 -6.56
N GLY A 282 12.49 10.05 -7.81
CA GLY A 282 12.94 8.80 -8.42
C GLY A 282 11.83 7.80 -8.71
N VAL A 283 10.56 8.26 -8.74
CA VAL A 283 9.41 7.39 -9.06
C VAL A 283 9.41 7.00 -10.53
N TYR A 284 9.73 7.96 -11.40
CA TYR A 284 9.85 7.79 -12.85
C TYR A 284 11.16 8.35 -13.36
N ASP A 285 11.53 7.92 -14.59
CA ASP A 285 12.70 8.43 -15.32
C ASP A 285 12.56 8.06 -16.81
N PRO A 286 11.94 8.91 -17.65
CA PRO A 286 11.13 10.10 -17.35
C PRO A 286 9.66 9.79 -17.04
N MET A 287 8.91 10.82 -16.59
CA MET A 287 7.46 10.77 -16.50
C MET A 287 6.81 11.40 -17.73
N ASN A 288 5.85 10.72 -18.33
CA ASN A 288 5.04 11.31 -19.40
C ASN A 288 3.99 12.29 -18.81
N PRO A 289 3.92 13.55 -19.26
CA PRO A 289 3.07 14.57 -18.67
C PRO A 289 1.60 14.47 -19.11
N PHE A 290 1.06 13.24 -19.24
CA PHE A 290 -0.36 13.02 -19.51
C PHE A 290 -1.17 13.18 -18.23
N LEU A 291 -2.29 13.88 -18.32
CA LEU A 291 -3.15 14.18 -17.15
C LEU A 291 -3.63 12.91 -16.41
N ALA A 292 -3.83 11.80 -17.12
CA ALA A 292 -4.16 10.51 -16.50
C ALA A 292 -3.08 9.99 -15.55
N ASN A 293 -1.82 10.38 -15.76
CA ASN A 293 -0.70 9.99 -14.91
C ASN A 293 -0.74 10.66 -13.52
N ALA A 294 -1.48 11.74 -13.35
CA ALA A 294 -1.79 12.31 -12.03
C ALA A 294 -2.55 11.31 -11.12
N LEU A 295 -3.24 10.35 -11.73
CA LEU A 295 -3.94 9.26 -11.03
C LEU A 295 -3.11 7.97 -10.94
N GLY A 296 -1.83 8.00 -11.32
CA GLY A 296 -0.93 6.85 -11.27
C GLY A 296 -1.16 5.83 -12.39
N ALA A 297 -1.44 6.29 -13.61
CA ALA A 297 -1.62 5.42 -14.77
C ALA A 297 -0.29 4.92 -15.35
N GLN A 298 0.82 5.67 -15.20
CA GLN A 298 2.14 5.21 -15.62
C GLN A 298 2.69 4.19 -14.60
N GLU A 299 3.34 3.15 -15.10
CA GLU A 299 3.86 2.06 -14.27
C GLU A 299 5.18 2.41 -13.58
N THR A 300 5.38 1.88 -12.39
CA THR A 300 6.61 1.97 -11.59
C THR A 300 6.77 0.73 -10.72
N THR A 301 7.86 0.65 -9.94
CA THR A 301 8.12 -0.47 -9.05
C THR A 301 7.77 -0.13 -7.60
N LEU A 302 7.47 -1.15 -6.79
CA LEU A 302 7.27 -0.98 -5.35
C LEU A 302 8.52 -0.40 -4.68
N PHE A 303 9.71 -0.81 -5.13
CA PHE A 303 11.00 -0.32 -4.65
C PHE A 303 11.11 1.20 -4.75
N LYS A 304 10.82 1.76 -5.93
CA LYS A 304 10.85 3.21 -6.16
C LYS A 304 9.80 3.96 -5.32
N MET A 305 8.61 3.39 -5.21
CA MET A 305 7.53 4.01 -4.44
C MET A 305 7.83 4.06 -2.95
N VAL A 306 8.35 2.99 -2.35
CA VAL A 306 8.72 2.98 -0.92
C VAL A 306 9.87 3.94 -0.64
N ALA A 307 10.87 4.00 -1.54
CA ALA A 307 11.96 4.98 -1.45
C ALA A 307 11.44 6.41 -1.45
N ALA A 308 10.53 6.74 -2.37
CA ALA A 308 9.95 8.06 -2.48
C ALA A 308 9.13 8.46 -1.23
N TYR A 309 8.32 7.54 -0.68
CA TYR A 309 7.58 7.78 0.55
C TYR A 309 8.48 7.95 1.78
N SER A 310 9.66 7.33 1.78
CA SER A 310 10.66 7.55 2.84
C SER A 310 11.15 9.00 2.86
N MET A 311 11.19 9.66 1.70
CA MET A 311 11.58 11.08 1.61
C MET A 311 10.47 12.01 2.15
N PHE A 312 9.19 11.62 2.12
CA PHE A 312 8.13 12.33 2.86
C PHE A 312 8.33 12.20 4.37
N ALA A 313 8.63 10.98 4.82
CA ALA A 313 8.77 10.65 6.24
C ALA A 313 9.95 11.36 6.91
N ASN A 314 11.06 11.55 6.21
CA ASN A 314 12.29 12.15 6.73
C ASN A 314 12.35 13.68 6.59
N GLY A 315 11.25 14.32 6.15
CA GLY A 315 11.16 15.76 6.00
C GLY A 315 11.74 16.30 4.68
N GLY A 316 11.79 15.49 3.64
CA GLY A 316 12.14 15.91 2.28
C GLY A 316 13.61 15.76 1.90
N GLU A 317 14.39 14.94 2.60
CA GLU A 317 15.78 14.63 2.22
C GLU A 317 15.83 13.41 1.31
N ARG A 318 16.68 13.47 0.28
CA ARG A 318 16.94 12.34 -0.61
C ARG A 318 17.49 11.16 0.19
N VAL A 319 16.91 10.00 0.01
CA VAL A 319 17.40 8.74 0.58
C VAL A 319 17.32 7.65 -0.48
N GLU A 320 18.40 6.91 -0.64
CA GLU A 320 18.50 5.82 -1.59
C GLU A 320 18.43 4.48 -0.88
N PRO A 321 17.55 3.55 -1.34
CA PRO A 321 17.49 2.22 -0.76
C PRO A 321 18.79 1.45 -1.00
N THR A 322 19.25 0.74 0.01
CA THR A 322 20.41 -0.14 -0.08
C THR A 322 20.19 -1.47 0.61
N LEU A 323 20.77 -2.53 0.04
CA LEU A 323 20.85 -3.86 0.65
C LEU A 323 22.23 -4.10 1.27
N VAL A 324 23.20 -3.20 1.02
CA VAL A 324 24.57 -3.29 1.55
C VAL A 324 24.85 -2.10 2.46
N ASP A 325 25.03 -2.36 3.72
CA ASP A 325 25.37 -1.34 4.73
C ASP A 325 26.85 -0.95 4.64
N ARG A 326 27.73 -1.97 4.59
CA ARG A 326 29.17 -1.79 4.63
C ARG A 326 29.90 -2.96 3.97
N VAL A 327 31.03 -2.64 3.35
CA VAL A 327 31.99 -3.63 2.85
C VAL A 327 33.35 -3.37 3.51
N GLN A 328 33.97 -4.42 4.01
CA GLN A 328 35.32 -4.40 4.60
C GLN A 328 36.21 -5.38 3.86
N ASP A 329 37.51 -5.03 3.75
CA ASP A 329 38.53 -5.92 3.23
C ASP A 329 38.90 -7.00 4.29
N ARG A 330 39.79 -7.91 3.92
CA ARG A 330 40.30 -9.00 4.77
C ARG A 330 41.00 -8.53 6.04
N TYR A 331 41.40 -7.26 6.11
CA TYR A 331 42.09 -6.66 7.24
C TYR A 331 41.12 -5.86 8.14
N GLY A 332 39.83 -5.88 7.82
CA GLY A 332 38.78 -5.16 8.56
C GLY A 332 38.66 -3.68 8.19
N LYS A 333 39.44 -3.19 7.20
CA LYS A 333 39.32 -1.81 6.73
C LYS A 333 38.03 -1.63 5.93
N THR A 334 37.25 -0.63 6.31
CA THR A 334 36.02 -0.29 5.59
C THR A 334 36.37 0.36 4.24
N ILE A 335 35.97 -0.28 3.14
CA ILE A 335 36.17 0.19 1.76
C ILE A 335 34.89 0.78 1.15
N TYR A 336 33.74 0.46 1.73
CA TYR A 336 32.45 1.06 1.37
C TYR A 336 31.56 1.18 2.61
N ARG A 337 30.90 2.31 2.75
CA ARG A 337 29.86 2.56 3.75
C ARG A 337 28.75 3.37 3.09
N HIS A 338 27.51 2.88 3.19
CA HIS A 338 26.35 3.53 2.59
C HIS A 338 25.97 4.81 3.33
N ASP A 339 25.76 4.73 4.63
CA ASP A 339 25.39 5.89 5.47
C ASP A 339 26.59 6.80 5.71
N GLN A 340 26.59 7.95 5.05
CA GLN A 340 27.66 8.96 5.14
C GLN A 340 27.33 10.11 6.08
N ARG A 341 26.21 10.02 6.83
CA ARG A 341 25.91 11.02 7.87
C ARG A 341 27.01 11.02 8.94
N VAL A 342 27.35 12.20 9.41
CA VAL A 342 28.41 12.38 10.41
C VAL A 342 27.78 12.73 11.76
N CYS A 343 28.18 12.02 12.78
CA CYS A 343 27.87 12.40 14.15
C CYS A 343 28.99 13.29 14.70
N GLU A 344 28.71 14.57 14.90
CA GLU A 344 29.71 15.52 15.39
C GLU A 344 30.04 15.31 16.88
N ASP A 345 29.05 14.88 17.65
CA ASP A 345 29.15 14.81 19.12
C ASP A 345 29.29 13.39 19.66
N CYS A 346 29.34 12.35 18.79
CA CYS A 346 29.40 10.95 19.21
C CYS A 346 30.73 10.57 19.92
N GLN A 347 31.76 11.41 19.82
CA GLN A 347 33.07 11.19 20.47
C GLN A 347 33.18 11.91 21.81
N LEU A 348 32.19 12.72 22.17
CA LEU A 348 32.18 13.39 23.48
C LEU A 348 31.96 12.37 24.61
N ALA A 349 32.70 12.47 25.68
CA ALA A 349 32.61 11.58 26.84
C ALA A 349 31.23 11.67 27.52
N SER A 350 30.56 12.82 27.43
CA SER A 350 29.18 13.02 27.85
C SER A 350 28.52 14.14 27.05
N LEU A 351 27.25 13.99 26.76
CA LEU A 351 26.38 15.06 26.28
C LEU A 351 25.69 15.67 27.52
N GLY A 352 25.44 16.98 27.48
CA GLY A 352 24.65 17.63 28.57
C GLY A 352 23.27 16.96 28.70
N ALA A 353 22.71 16.99 29.91
CA ALA A 353 21.40 16.37 30.17
C ALA A 353 20.33 16.90 29.19
N GLY A 354 19.65 15.98 28.49
CA GLY A 354 18.60 16.30 27.53
C GLY A 354 19.08 16.58 26.11
N PHE A 355 20.38 16.51 25.81
CA PHE A 355 20.91 16.67 24.46
C PHE A 355 21.13 15.31 23.77
N ALA A 356 20.66 15.17 22.54
CA ALA A 356 20.99 14.06 21.66
C ALA A 356 22.22 14.40 20.81
N PRO A 357 23.00 13.39 20.35
CA PRO A 357 24.12 13.62 19.45
C PRO A 357 23.67 14.32 18.17
N ARG A 358 24.47 15.27 17.70
CA ARG A 358 24.19 16.01 16.48
C ARG A 358 24.61 15.18 15.26
N ILE A 359 23.62 14.71 14.52
CA ILE A 359 23.81 14.00 13.24
C ILE A 359 23.64 15.00 12.11
N VAL A 360 24.70 15.23 11.35
CA VAL A 360 24.69 16.13 10.19
C VAL A 360 24.49 15.31 8.92
N SER A 361 23.45 15.66 8.18
CA SER A 361 23.18 15.13 6.82
C SER A 361 23.65 16.15 5.78
N ARG A 362 24.32 15.67 4.73
CA ARG A 362 24.68 16.46 3.54
C ARG A 362 23.84 16.05 2.34
N ARG A 363 22.71 15.40 2.59
CA ARG A 363 21.82 14.93 1.53
C ARG A 363 21.14 16.10 0.83
N GLU A 364 20.89 15.89 -0.46
CA GLU A 364 20.07 16.80 -1.24
C GLU A 364 18.65 16.88 -0.66
N ARG A 365 18.13 18.08 -0.55
CA ARG A 365 16.72 18.29 -0.20
C ARG A 365 15.88 18.26 -1.48
N VAL A 366 14.95 17.30 -1.55
CA VAL A 366 14.06 17.10 -2.71
C VAL A 366 12.72 17.78 -2.53
N MET A 367 12.35 18.13 -1.28
CA MET A 367 11.14 18.85 -0.95
C MET A 367 11.37 19.70 0.31
N ASP A 368 10.69 20.82 0.41
CA ASP A 368 10.71 21.65 1.61
C ASP A 368 10.19 20.89 2.85
N ALA A 369 10.76 21.16 4.02
CA ALA A 369 10.40 20.44 5.24
C ALA A 369 8.96 20.73 5.71
N ILE A 370 8.47 21.95 5.49
CA ILE A 370 7.08 22.33 5.84
C ILE A 370 6.11 21.62 4.91
N THR A 371 6.40 21.58 3.60
CA THR A 371 5.62 20.83 2.62
C THR A 371 5.56 19.35 2.97
N ALA A 372 6.70 18.75 3.35
CA ALA A 372 6.75 17.35 3.80
C ALA A 372 5.88 17.11 5.05
N TYR A 373 5.88 18.05 5.99
CA TYR A 373 5.07 17.96 7.19
C TYR A 373 3.57 18.13 6.90
N GLN A 374 3.19 19.11 6.06
CA GLN A 374 1.80 19.32 5.62
C GLN A 374 1.26 18.07 4.91
N LEU A 375 2.04 17.51 3.97
CA LEU A 375 1.68 16.29 3.28
C LEU A 375 1.54 15.12 4.26
N THR A 376 2.49 14.95 5.18
CA THR A 376 2.43 13.90 6.22
C THR A 376 1.18 14.04 7.08
N SER A 377 0.83 15.25 7.51
CA SER A 377 -0.40 15.53 8.26
C SER A 377 -1.66 15.12 7.47
N MET A 378 -1.72 15.43 6.18
CA MET A 378 -2.83 14.99 5.31
C MET A 378 -2.85 13.47 5.14
N LEU A 379 -1.69 12.81 5.00
CA LEU A 379 -1.59 11.34 4.89
C LEU A 379 -1.88 10.62 6.22
N GLN A 380 -1.69 11.26 7.37
CA GLN A 380 -2.22 10.78 8.64
C GLN A 380 -3.76 10.80 8.62
N GLY A 381 -4.37 11.83 8.05
CA GLY A 381 -5.82 11.89 7.84
C GLY A 381 -6.36 10.73 6.99
N VAL A 382 -5.62 10.24 6.00
CA VAL A 382 -5.99 9.05 5.20
C VAL A 382 -6.20 7.81 6.09
N VAL A 383 -5.33 7.62 7.09
CA VAL A 383 -5.40 6.43 7.97
C VAL A 383 -6.27 6.65 9.20
N GLN A 384 -6.52 7.89 9.58
CA GLN A 384 -7.41 8.22 10.71
C GLN A 384 -8.88 8.24 10.31
N ARG A 385 -9.20 8.86 9.17
CA ARG A 385 -10.57 9.22 8.75
C ARG A 385 -10.88 8.80 7.31
N GLY A 386 -9.84 8.58 6.49
CA GLY A 386 -9.95 8.35 5.06
C GLY A 386 -10.02 6.89 4.65
N THR A 387 -9.47 6.62 3.48
CA THR A 387 -9.51 5.29 2.83
C THR A 387 -8.71 4.22 3.58
N GLY A 388 -7.76 4.60 4.44
CA GLY A 388 -6.93 3.70 5.25
C GLY A 388 -7.40 3.52 6.70
N ARG A 389 -8.57 4.00 7.09
CA ARG A 389 -9.07 4.04 8.48
C ARG A 389 -9.17 2.68 9.19
N GLY A 390 -9.11 1.58 8.45
CA GLY A 390 -9.11 0.23 9.03
C GLY A 390 -7.74 -0.30 9.43
N ILE A 391 -6.67 0.48 9.22
CA ILE A 391 -5.30 0.10 9.55
C ILE A 391 -4.93 0.79 10.86
N HIS A 392 -4.43 0.02 11.84
CA HIS A 392 -4.14 0.52 13.17
C HIS A 392 -2.72 0.16 13.60
N LEU A 393 -1.98 1.15 14.09
CA LEU A 393 -0.67 0.97 14.71
C LEU A 393 -0.64 1.65 16.08
N PRO A 394 0.20 1.18 17.02
CA PRO A 394 0.32 1.79 18.36
C PRO A 394 1.08 3.12 18.35
N VAL A 395 1.55 3.59 17.20
CA VAL A 395 2.30 4.82 17.01
C VAL A 395 1.68 5.65 15.88
N PRO A 396 1.93 6.97 15.81
CA PRO A 396 1.52 7.80 14.68
C PRO A 396 2.14 7.29 13.37
N PHE A 397 1.32 7.20 12.34
CA PHE A 397 1.74 6.82 11.00
C PHE A 397 0.92 7.53 9.94
N ALA A 398 1.46 7.59 8.74
CA ALA A 398 0.84 8.17 7.57
C ALA A 398 0.86 7.14 6.44
N GLY A 399 -0.04 7.26 5.46
CA GLY A 399 -0.03 6.32 4.35
C GLY A 399 -1.09 6.62 3.30
N LYS A 400 -1.02 5.89 2.20
CA LYS A 400 -1.94 6.04 1.07
C LYS A 400 -2.29 4.69 0.46
N THR A 401 -3.56 4.50 0.20
CA THR A 401 -4.10 3.37 -0.57
C THR A 401 -3.95 3.63 -2.06
N GLY A 402 -3.62 2.61 -2.82
CA GLY A 402 -3.69 2.58 -4.28
C GLY A 402 -4.64 1.48 -4.73
N THR A 403 -5.43 1.77 -5.75
CA THR A 403 -6.29 0.81 -6.43
C THR A 403 -6.41 1.29 -7.87
N THR A 404 -6.09 0.43 -8.81
CA THR A 404 -6.22 0.73 -10.24
C THR A 404 -7.62 0.39 -10.74
N ASN A 405 -7.93 0.77 -11.97
CA ASN A 405 -9.19 0.40 -12.62
C ASN A 405 -9.40 -1.12 -12.59
N ASP A 406 -10.62 -1.55 -12.32
CA ASP A 406 -11.01 -2.96 -12.15
C ASP A 406 -10.24 -3.69 -11.03
N SER A 407 -9.58 -2.95 -10.15
CA SER A 407 -8.73 -3.49 -9.08
C SER A 407 -7.69 -4.50 -9.58
N LYS A 408 -7.08 -4.25 -10.75
CA LYS A 408 -6.02 -5.14 -11.28
C LYS A 408 -4.78 -5.15 -10.42
N ASP A 409 -4.49 -3.99 -9.80
CA ASP A 409 -3.40 -3.78 -8.87
C ASP A 409 -3.92 -3.04 -7.64
N VAL A 410 -3.53 -3.50 -6.46
CA VAL A 410 -3.85 -2.85 -5.19
C VAL A 410 -2.58 -2.60 -4.40
N TRP A 411 -2.51 -1.43 -3.76
CA TRP A 411 -1.34 -0.92 -3.07
C TRP A 411 -1.70 -0.34 -1.71
N PHE A 412 -0.81 -0.46 -0.78
CA PHE A 412 -0.75 0.40 0.40
C PHE A 412 0.71 0.74 0.69
N ILE A 413 1.02 2.01 0.80
CA ILE A 413 2.34 2.48 1.20
C ILE A 413 2.16 3.44 2.35
N GLY A 414 2.89 3.21 3.42
CA GLY A 414 2.80 4.03 4.61
C GLY A 414 4.13 4.09 5.36
N TYR A 415 4.18 4.98 6.34
CA TYR A 415 5.40 5.20 7.12
C TYR A 415 5.09 5.72 8.53
N THR A 416 5.99 5.39 9.44
CA THR A 416 6.18 6.05 10.73
C THR A 416 7.31 7.06 10.63
N SER A 417 7.72 7.69 11.73
CA SER A 417 8.92 8.54 11.77
C SER A 417 10.23 7.80 11.47
N ASN A 418 10.24 6.45 11.52
CA ASN A 418 11.45 5.64 11.44
C ASN A 418 11.47 4.70 10.24
N ILE A 419 10.34 4.13 9.86
CA ILE A 419 10.24 3.07 8.84
C ILE A 419 9.15 3.41 7.83
N ALA A 420 9.48 3.29 6.55
CA ALA A 420 8.51 3.24 5.45
C ALA A 420 8.37 1.81 4.96
N ALA A 421 7.14 1.41 4.67
CA ALA A 421 6.85 0.10 4.12
C ALA A 421 5.74 0.18 3.06
N GLY A 422 5.80 -0.74 2.11
CA GLY A 422 4.82 -0.83 1.04
C GLY A 422 4.47 -2.26 0.70
N CYS A 423 3.23 -2.45 0.33
CA CYS A 423 2.67 -3.68 -0.19
C CYS A 423 2.03 -3.41 -1.56
N TYR A 424 2.23 -4.34 -2.47
CA TYR A 424 1.56 -4.43 -3.75
C TYR A 424 1.02 -5.84 -3.92
N ILE A 425 -0.21 -5.98 -4.43
CA ILE A 425 -0.85 -7.25 -4.76
C ILE A 425 -1.55 -7.13 -6.12
N GLY A 426 -1.33 -8.13 -7.00
CA GLY A 426 -1.92 -8.25 -8.32
C GLY A 426 -1.56 -9.57 -8.98
N HIS A 427 -2.19 -9.88 -10.10
CA HIS A 427 -1.78 -11.02 -10.91
C HIS A 427 -0.63 -10.65 -11.83
N ASP A 428 0.32 -11.55 -12.07
CA ASP A 428 1.45 -11.31 -12.98
C ASP A 428 0.96 -10.97 -14.39
N GLN A 429 -0.09 -11.64 -14.87
CA GLN A 429 -0.87 -11.21 -16.02
C GLN A 429 -2.03 -10.36 -15.49
N PRO A 430 -2.06 -9.03 -15.75
CA PRO A 430 -3.05 -8.13 -15.17
C PRO A 430 -4.48 -8.53 -15.50
N ARG A 431 -5.28 -8.84 -14.48
CA ARG A 431 -6.70 -9.15 -14.60
C ARG A 431 -7.47 -8.58 -13.41
N PRO A 432 -8.77 -8.31 -13.56
CA PRO A 432 -9.60 -7.80 -12.48
C PRO A 432 -9.58 -8.71 -11.25
N MET A 433 -9.51 -8.08 -10.07
CA MET A 433 -9.66 -8.74 -8.77
C MET A 433 -10.94 -8.22 -8.10
N PRO A 434 -12.07 -8.90 -8.26
CA PRO A 434 -13.34 -8.42 -7.70
C PRO A 434 -13.25 -8.17 -6.20
N HIS A 435 -13.79 -7.03 -5.75
CA HIS A 435 -13.80 -6.59 -4.35
C HIS A 435 -12.42 -6.33 -3.73
N ALA A 436 -11.34 -6.38 -4.49
CA ALA A 436 -10.01 -6.04 -4.00
C ALA A 436 -9.85 -4.52 -3.84
N SER A 437 -9.18 -4.11 -2.77
CA SER A 437 -8.78 -2.73 -2.54
C SER A 437 -7.45 -2.66 -1.80
N GLY A 438 -6.74 -1.55 -1.93
CA GLY A 438 -5.48 -1.34 -1.22
C GLY A 438 -5.64 -1.47 0.29
N ALA A 439 -6.70 -0.89 0.87
CA ALA A 439 -7.00 -1.01 2.29
C ALA A 439 -7.35 -2.44 2.72
N GLY A 440 -8.11 -3.17 1.90
CA GLY A 440 -8.62 -4.50 2.26
C GLY A 440 -7.58 -5.62 2.10
N MET A 441 -6.65 -5.49 1.17
CA MET A 441 -5.62 -6.52 0.92
C MET A 441 -4.25 -6.13 1.44
N CYS A 442 -3.70 -5.00 0.99
CA CYS A 442 -2.38 -4.54 1.41
C CYS A 442 -2.37 -3.93 2.83
N GLY A 443 -3.48 -3.33 3.27
CA GLY A 443 -3.59 -2.76 4.62
C GLY A 443 -3.28 -3.77 5.74
N PRO A 444 -3.91 -4.96 5.79
CA PRO A 444 -3.60 -6.00 6.77
C PRO A 444 -2.16 -6.50 6.71
N VAL A 445 -1.58 -6.64 5.51
CA VAL A 445 -0.17 -7.03 5.32
C VAL A 445 0.77 -5.98 5.92
N PHE A 446 0.53 -4.70 5.59
CA PHE A 446 1.28 -3.59 6.16
C PHE A 446 1.15 -3.54 7.68
N GLN A 447 -0.06 -3.67 8.23
CA GLN A 447 -0.31 -3.62 9.67
C GLN A 447 0.41 -4.73 10.40
N ALA A 448 0.30 -5.98 9.94
CA ALA A 448 0.93 -7.14 10.59
C ALA A 448 2.46 -6.99 10.63
N PHE A 449 3.08 -6.56 9.52
CA PHE A 449 4.51 -6.28 9.48
C PHE A 449 4.90 -5.13 10.40
N MET A 450 4.18 -3.99 10.31
CA MET A 450 4.55 -2.79 11.05
C MET A 450 4.38 -2.93 12.56
N GLN A 451 3.49 -3.78 13.05
CA GLN A 451 3.42 -4.12 14.47
C GLN A 451 4.72 -4.73 14.97
N ALA A 452 5.31 -5.67 14.23
CA ALA A 452 6.62 -6.25 14.57
C ALA A 452 7.75 -5.21 14.43
N ALA A 453 7.73 -4.42 13.38
CA ALA A 453 8.75 -3.40 13.11
C ALA A 453 8.76 -2.31 14.20
N VAL A 454 7.58 -1.81 14.59
CA VAL A 454 7.45 -0.78 15.64
C VAL A 454 7.87 -1.33 17.01
N ALA A 455 7.59 -2.59 17.31
CA ALA A 455 8.06 -3.22 18.56
C ALA A 455 9.59 -3.22 18.66
N LYS A 456 10.32 -3.32 17.54
CA LYS A 456 11.78 -3.38 17.50
C LYS A 456 12.45 -2.00 17.31
N TYR A 457 11.90 -1.19 16.41
CA TYR A 457 12.51 0.08 16.00
C TYR A 457 11.79 1.31 16.54
N GLY A 458 10.69 1.11 17.27
CA GLY A 458 9.90 2.20 17.80
C GLY A 458 9.17 3.01 16.71
N GLY A 459 8.74 4.17 17.10
CA GLY A 459 8.09 5.19 16.29
C GLY A 459 7.63 6.31 17.22
N GLY A 460 7.59 7.53 16.71
CA GLY A 460 7.21 8.70 17.48
C GLY A 460 6.34 9.65 16.67
N LYS A 461 6.05 10.79 17.26
CA LYS A 461 5.41 11.89 16.54
C LYS A 461 6.32 12.36 15.40
N PHE A 462 5.72 12.71 14.28
CA PHE A 462 6.45 13.37 13.20
C PHE A 462 6.97 14.73 13.68
N ARG A 463 8.20 15.03 13.31
CA ARG A 463 8.85 16.27 13.74
C ARG A 463 8.22 17.46 13.02
N VAL A 464 7.74 18.43 13.79
CA VAL A 464 7.29 19.72 13.26
C VAL A 464 8.53 20.53 12.86
N PRO A 465 8.67 20.95 11.59
CA PRO A 465 9.78 21.79 11.18
C PRO A 465 9.62 23.21 11.75
N PRO A 466 10.71 23.98 11.93
CA PRO A 466 10.61 25.39 12.28
C PRO A 466 10.14 26.24 11.10
N GLY A 467 9.69 27.46 11.36
CA GLY A 467 9.31 28.43 10.33
C GLY A 467 7.84 28.36 9.92
N GLY A 468 6.97 27.93 10.82
CA GLY A 468 5.54 27.92 10.63
C GLY A 468 4.78 27.84 11.96
N HIS A 469 3.47 27.95 11.86
CA HIS A 469 2.54 27.90 13.00
C HIS A 469 1.27 27.12 12.64
N PHE A 470 0.52 26.71 13.66
CA PHE A 470 -0.73 25.99 13.49
C PHE A 470 -1.92 26.94 13.50
N ILE A 471 -2.86 26.73 12.58
CA ILE A 471 -4.18 27.36 12.59
C ILE A 471 -5.22 26.24 12.62
N ASN A 472 -6.19 26.34 13.53
CA ASN A 472 -7.33 25.45 13.54
C ASN A 472 -8.26 25.81 12.36
N VAL A 473 -8.59 24.81 11.54
CA VAL A 473 -9.50 24.97 10.41
C VAL A 473 -10.63 23.96 10.51
N ASP A 474 -11.79 24.34 9.97
CA ASP A 474 -12.86 23.40 9.73
C ASP A 474 -12.49 22.49 8.55
N ARG A 475 -12.40 21.19 8.78
CA ARG A 475 -11.94 20.23 7.79
C ARG A 475 -12.89 20.01 6.61
N PHE A 476 -14.13 20.50 6.70
CA PHE A 476 -15.11 20.40 5.62
C PHE A 476 -15.14 21.65 4.74
N THR A 477 -14.98 22.82 5.35
CA THR A 477 -15.04 24.09 4.63
C THR A 477 -13.66 24.71 4.38
N GLY A 478 -12.62 24.27 5.08
CA GLY A 478 -11.28 24.88 5.03
C GLY A 478 -11.21 26.26 5.71
N SER A 479 -12.28 26.72 6.34
CA SER A 479 -12.33 28.03 6.99
C SER A 479 -11.56 28.04 8.30
N PRO A 480 -10.88 29.13 8.65
CA PRO A 480 -10.22 29.24 9.94
C PRO A 480 -11.24 29.25 11.08
N LEU A 481 -10.88 28.63 12.19
CA LEU A 481 -11.68 28.59 13.41
C LEU A 481 -10.99 29.39 14.51
N VAL A 482 -11.79 29.86 15.46
CA VAL A 482 -11.24 30.59 16.63
C VAL A 482 -10.37 29.67 17.49
N ASP A 483 -9.40 30.26 18.18
CA ASP A 483 -8.53 29.54 19.09
C ASP A 483 -9.35 28.82 20.17
N GLY A 484 -8.94 27.58 20.47
CA GLY A 484 -9.64 26.73 21.44
C GLY A 484 -10.81 25.94 20.86
N SER A 485 -11.13 26.08 19.57
CA SER A 485 -12.11 25.23 18.88
C SER A 485 -11.72 23.76 19.00
N SER A 486 -12.70 22.90 19.26
CA SER A 486 -12.53 21.45 19.39
C SER A 486 -13.71 20.71 18.77
N GLY A 487 -13.52 19.46 18.42
CA GLY A 487 -14.55 18.60 17.82
C GLY A 487 -14.02 17.85 16.59
N ASP A 488 -14.87 16.96 16.06
CA ASP A 488 -14.49 16.09 14.91
C ASP A 488 -14.28 16.85 13.60
N ASN A 489 -14.78 18.08 13.51
CA ASN A 489 -14.61 18.97 12.37
C ASN A 489 -13.35 19.83 12.44
N VAL A 490 -12.63 19.85 13.56
CA VAL A 490 -11.44 20.69 13.76
C VAL A 490 -10.18 19.93 13.36
N VAL A 491 -9.35 20.56 12.53
CA VAL A 491 -8.01 20.09 12.19
C VAL A 491 -7.02 21.24 12.36
N ALA A 492 -5.94 21.00 13.10
CA ALA A 492 -4.83 21.94 13.16
C ALA A 492 -3.95 21.77 11.92
N GLU A 493 -3.97 22.75 11.04
CA GLU A 493 -3.13 22.81 9.85
C GLU A 493 -1.89 23.64 10.11
N TYR A 494 -0.77 23.21 9.53
CA TYR A 494 0.51 23.89 9.66
C TYR A 494 0.74 24.80 8.47
N PHE A 495 1.00 26.08 8.72
CA PHE A 495 1.23 27.10 7.70
C PHE A 495 2.61 27.72 7.90
N ARG A 496 3.23 28.14 6.81
CA ARG A 496 4.53 28.81 6.77
C ARG A 496 4.39 30.23 7.32
N ASP A 497 5.35 30.66 8.14
CA ASP A 497 5.39 32.03 8.63
C ASP A 497 5.59 33.03 7.49
N GLY A 498 4.79 34.08 7.45
CA GLY A 498 4.83 35.11 6.41
C GLY A 498 4.14 34.75 5.09
N GLU A 499 3.64 33.50 4.96
CA GLU A 499 2.79 33.09 3.86
C GLU A 499 1.38 32.82 4.43
N GLU A 500 0.64 33.89 4.71
CA GLU A 500 -0.73 33.76 5.20
C GLU A 500 -1.58 33.00 4.19
N PRO A 501 -2.25 31.91 4.61
CA PRO A 501 -3.06 31.13 3.71
C PRO A 501 -4.22 31.99 3.19
N THR A 502 -4.40 32.03 1.88
CA THR A 502 -5.57 32.62 1.27
C THR A 502 -6.76 31.70 1.51
N PHE A 503 -7.43 31.89 2.65
CA PHE A 503 -8.67 31.15 2.95
C PHE A 503 -9.73 31.47 1.90
N GLY A 504 -10.46 30.44 1.46
CA GLY A 504 -11.48 30.58 0.42
C GLY A 504 -10.92 30.56 -1.01
N MET A 505 -9.61 30.36 -1.21
CA MET A 505 -9.06 30.12 -2.55
C MET A 505 -9.71 28.89 -3.17
N LEU A 506 -10.36 29.08 -4.31
CA LEU A 506 -11.08 28.05 -5.05
C LEU A 506 -10.34 27.69 -6.33
N VAL A 507 -10.12 26.39 -6.54
CA VAL A 507 -9.43 25.86 -7.72
C VAL A 507 -10.37 24.98 -8.53
N ASP A 508 -10.65 25.38 -9.75
CA ASP A 508 -11.43 24.61 -10.73
C ASP A 508 -10.56 23.91 -11.78
N GLY A 509 -9.26 24.22 -11.82
CA GLY A 509 -8.29 23.63 -12.74
C GLY A 509 -8.50 24.05 -14.20
N GLY A 510 -9.18 25.19 -14.44
CA GLY A 510 -9.48 25.67 -15.80
C GLY A 510 -10.49 24.81 -16.55
N PHE A 511 -11.06 23.78 -15.91
CA PHE A 511 -12.20 23.05 -16.44
C PHE A 511 -13.45 23.90 -16.22
N GLY A 512 -13.97 24.54 -17.26
CA GLY A 512 -15.14 25.39 -17.17
C GLY A 512 -16.23 24.74 -16.31
N MET A 513 -16.63 25.42 -15.25
CA MET A 513 -17.85 25.05 -14.55
C MET A 513 -18.98 25.23 -15.56
N GLY A 514 -19.72 24.16 -15.84
CA GLY A 514 -20.90 24.26 -16.68
C GLY A 514 -21.70 25.46 -16.19
N SER A 515 -22.18 26.32 -17.10
CA SER A 515 -22.76 27.64 -16.84
C SER A 515 -23.88 27.67 -15.77
N ASN A 516 -24.27 26.51 -15.26
CA ASN A 516 -25.33 26.31 -14.27
C ASN A 516 -24.88 25.65 -12.96
N LEU A 517 -23.56 25.50 -12.71
CA LEU A 517 -23.11 25.09 -11.38
C LEU A 517 -23.18 26.32 -10.43
N PRO A 518 -23.72 26.16 -9.22
CA PRO A 518 -23.79 27.27 -8.28
C PRO A 518 -22.37 27.74 -7.93
N LEU A 519 -22.07 28.98 -8.26
CA LEU A 519 -20.96 29.71 -7.66
C LEU A 519 -21.35 29.93 -6.19
N PHE A 520 -20.44 29.60 -5.26
CA PHE A 520 -20.71 29.71 -3.85
C PHE A 520 -21.32 31.04 -3.48
N ALA A 521 -22.49 30.98 -2.85
CA ALA A 521 -22.89 32.08 -1.99
C ALA A 521 -22.01 31.99 -0.73
N TYR A 522 -21.23 33.03 -0.46
CA TYR A 522 -20.81 33.37 0.88
C TYR A 522 -22.09 33.75 1.65
N GLY A 523 -22.82 32.75 2.08
CA GLY A 523 -23.89 32.89 3.03
C GLY A 523 -23.44 32.09 4.24
N GLU A 524 -23.50 32.73 5.41
CA GLU A 524 -23.31 32.04 6.68
C GLU A 524 -23.91 30.65 6.57
N VAL A 525 -23.08 29.61 6.76
CA VAL A 525 -23.54 28.26 7.06
C VAL A 525 -24.14 28.37 8.45
N GLY A 526 -25.30 29.05 8.51
CA GLY A 526 -26.15 29.07 9.66
C GLY A 526 -26.71 27.69 9.84
N SER A 527 -26.47 27.18 11.02
CA SER A 527 -27.16 26.06 11.62
C SER A 527 -28.57 25.84 11.06
N ASP A 528 -28.81 24.56 10.74
CA ASP A 528 -30.11 23.92 10.66
C ASP A 528 -31.16 24.39 9.65
N GLU A 529 -31.46 23.50 8.68
CA GLU A 529 -32.75 23.25 8.05
C GLU A 529 -33.31 24.29 7.05
N GLY A 530 -32.50 25.20 6.51
CA GLY A 530 -32.97 26.16 5.51
C GLY A 530 -32.48 25.91 4.10
N ASP A 531 -33.35 26.08 3.10
CA ASP A 531 -32.96 26.10 1.69
C ASP A 531 -32.00 27.27 1.42
N ALA A 532 -30.86 27.01 0.77
CA ALA A 532 -29.91 28.05 0.39
C ALA A 532 -30.22 28.60 -1.01
N THR A 533 -30.32 29.92 -1.15
CA THR A 533 -30.46 30.56 -2.45
C THR A 533 -29.10 30.92 -3.01
N VAL A 534 -28.77 30.42 -4.20
CA VAL A 534 -27.48 30.63 -4.87
C VAL A 534 -27.69 31.31 -6.24
N ILE A 535 -26.73 32.14 -6.63
CA ILE A 535 -26.67 32.72 -7.98
C ILE A 535 -25.71 31.88 -8.83
N THR A 536 -26.17 31.46 -10.00
CA THR A 536 -25.33 30.67 -10.96
C THR A 536 -24.39 31.61 -11.72
N GLY A 537 -23.37 31.03 -12.37
CA GLY A 537 -22.44 31.77 -13.23
C GLY A 537 -23.12 32.51 -14.40
N THR A 538 -24.36 32.15 -14.72
CA THR A 538 -25.23 32.86 -15.72
C THR A 538 -26.10 33.93 -15.10
N GLY A 539 -26.03 34.17 -13.77
CA GLY A 539 -26.85 35.14 -13.06
C GLY A 539 -28.24 34.63 -12.67
N GLU A 540 -28.56 33.37 -12.88
CA GLU A 540 -29.83 32.76 -12.43
C GLU A 540 -29.80 32.47 -10.92
N THR A 541 -30.91 32.76 -10.26
CA THR A 541 -31.11 32.43 -8.85
C THR A 541 -31.70 31.02 -8.72
N LYS A 542 -31.02 30.11 -8.00
CA LYS A 542 -31.52 28.76 -7.71
C LYS A 542 -31.58 28.51 -6.21
N VAL A 543 -32.60 27.80 -5.77
CA VAL A 543 -32.77 27.36 -4.38
C VAL A 543 -32.21 25.95 -4.25
N ILE A 544 -31.26 25.75 -3.34
CA ILE A 544 -30.69 24.45 -3.00
C ILE A 544 -31.34 24.01 -1.69
N PRO A 545 -32.06 22.88 -1.67
CA PRO A 545 -32.60 22.33 -0.43
C PRO A 545 -31.51 22.02 0.59
N GLY A 546 -31.68 22.38 1.85
CA GLY A 546 -30.68 22.21 2.91
C GLY A 546 -30.19 20.76 3.14
N LYS A 547 -30.88 19.78 2.56
CA LYS A 547 -30.46 18.34 2.50
C LYS A 547 -30.05 17.88 1.12
N ALA A 548 -29.85 18.78 0.14
CA ALA A 548 -29.46 18.39 -1.22
C ALA A 548 -28.02 17.88 -1.26
N ASN A 549 -27.85 16.63 -1.66
CA ASN A 549 -26.56 16.10 -2.03
C ASN A 549 -26.21 16.64 -3.43
N PHE A 550 -25.05 17.28 -3.61
CA PHE A 550 -24.58 17.80 -4.91
C PHE A 550 -24.62 16.75 -6.05
N GLY A 551 -24.62 15.45 -5.72
CA GLY A 551 -24.82 14.35 -6.67
C GLY A 551 -26.22 14.33 -7.31
N THR A 552 -27.22 14.95 -6.73
CA THR A 552 -28.58 15.03 -7.29
C THR A 552 -28.77 16.21 -8.26
N LEU A 553 -27.93 17.22 -8.17
CA LEU A 553 -27.97 18.37 -9.10
C LEU A 553 -27.34 18.05 -10.46
N SER A 554 -26.48 17.05 -10.54
CA SER A 554 -25.82 16.61 -11.78
C SER A 554 -26.69 15.69 -12.66
N SER A 555 -27.82 15.17 -12.14
CA SER A 555 -28.73 14.31 -12.91
C SER A 555 -29.77 15.07 -13.75
N GLY A 556 -29.81 16.39 -13.63
CA GLY A 556 -30.69 17.30 -14.39
C GLY A 556 -29.98 17.96 -15.56
N GLY A 557 -29.52 17.18 -16.54
CA GLY A 557 -29.28 17.66 -17.88
C GLY A 557 -28.25 18.76 -18.08
N LEU A 558 -26.98 18.47 -17.80
CA LEU A 558 -25.83 19.21 -18.34
C LEU A 558 -25.00 18.25 -19.19
N TYR A 559 -25.26 18.27 -20.48
CA TYR A 559 -24.40 17.74 -21.52
C TYR A 559 -23.56 18.86 -22.11
#